data_12c27da11c307b35bee1162792f35478
#
_entry.id   12c27da11c307b35bee1162792f35478
#
_cell.length_a   1.000
_cell.length_b   1.000
_cell.length_c   1.000
_cell.angle_alpha   90.00
_cell.angle_beta   90.00
_cell.angle_gamma   90.00
#
_symmetry.space_group_name_H-M   'P 1'
#
loop_
_entity.id
_entity.type
_entity.pdbx_description
1 polymer ?
#
loop_
_entity_poly.entity_id
_entity_poly.type
_entity_poly.pdbx_seq_one_letter_code
_entity_poly.pdbx_strand_id
1 'polypeptide(L)'
;MPHDLLLFDLDGTLSDPLEGIGRSLNYALTHFGFPAQTMADLAAFIGPPLDESFRAITGIRDAANIGALVARYRERYAEVGYSENVLYPGIAQALDGLGRAGMPMAVCTSKRVDFAEQILEMFGLRHHFRFVSGGEIGTHKWQQMAALLSQNRVTPSSVMIGDRAVDMVAAHRNGLTAAAVLWGYGSPAELHAEAPRYCFAAPGDLLQLRDHQRDCDTI
;
A
#
# COMPACT_ATOMS: atom_id res chain seq x y z
N MET A 1 -14.67 -18.17 9.04
CA MET A 1 -14.30 -18.86 7.81
C MET A 1 -12.82 -18.59 7.55
N PRO A 2 -12.06 -19.55 7.05
CA PRO A 2 -10.66 -19.32 6.73
C PRO A 2 -10.52 -18.24 5.65
N HIS A 3 -9.45 -17.45 5.72
CA HIS A 3 -9.13 -16.47 4.70
C HIS A 3 -8.53 -17.18 3.50
N ASP A 4 -8.92 -16.77 2.28
CA ASP A 4 -8.48 -17.40 1.04
C ASP A 4 -7.37 -16.63 0.31
N LEU A 5 -7.20 -15.35 0.63
CA LEU A 5 -6.16 -14.49 0.09
C LEU A 5 -5.84 -13.34 1.04
N LEU A 6 -4.56 -13.05 1.20
CA LEU A 6 -4.06 -11.87 1.91
C LEU A 6 -3.61 -10.84 0.87
N LEU A 7 -4.26 -9.68 0.87
CA LEU A 7 -3.92 -8.53 0.02
C LEU A 7 -3.12 -7.53 0.85
N PHE A 8 -1.91 -7.25 0.46
CA PHE A 8 -1.04 -6.28 1.13
C PHE A 8 -1.00 -4.96 0.37
N ASP A 9 -1.09 -3.83 1.08
CA ASP A 9 -0.54 -2.59 0.54
C ASP A 9 0.99 -2.68 0.52
N LEU A 10 1.65 -1.77 -0.19
CA LEU A 10 3.11 -1.72 -0.31
C LEU A 10 3.71 -0.63 0.58
N ASP A 11 3.38 0.63 0.25
CA ASP A 11 3.95 1.81 0.90
C ASP A 11 3.38 1.98 2.31
N GLY A 12 4.24 1.96 3.33
CA GLY A 12 3.83 2.01 4.74
C GLY A 12 3.43 0.65 5.33
N THR A 13 3.26 -0.38 4.51
CA THR A 13 2.86 -1.72 4.93
C THR A 13 3.99 -2.73 4.80
N LEU A 14 4.53 -2.93 3.61
CA LEU A 14 5.68 -3.81 3.36
C LEU A 14 7.00 -3.05 3.48
N SER A 15 7.04 -1.81 2.99
CA SER A 15 8.26 -0.98 2.98
C SER A 15 7.98 0.47 3.31
N ASP A 16 9.01 1.16 3.78
CA ASP A 16 9.04 2.59 4.04
C ASP A 16 9.55 3.34 2.79
N PRO A 17 8.67 4.07 2.07
CA PRO A 17 9.01 4.80 0.86
C PRO A 17 9.39 6.27 1.10
N LEU A 18 9.47 6.75 2.35
CA LEU A 18 9.50 8.19 2.68
C LEU A 18 10.60 8.94 1.93
N GLU A 19 11.82 8.41 1.93
CA GLU A 19 12.94 9.08 1.27
C GLU A 19 12.70 9.21 -0.24
N GLY A 20 12.32 8.12 -0.90
CA GLY A 20 12.10 8.09 -2.34
C GLY A 20 10.93 8.97 -2.80
N ILE A 21 9.80 8.85 -2.11
CA ILE A 21 8.60 9.65 -2.38
C ILE A 21 8.87 11.11 -2.03
N GLY A 22 9.38 11.41 -0.84
CA GLY A 22 9.59 12.77 -0.35
C GLY A 22 10.58 13.56 -1.22
N ARG A 23 11.72 12.96 -1.56
CA ARG A 23 12.69 13.59 -2.47
C ARG A 23 12.14 13.80 -3.87
N SER A 24 11.31 12.87 -4.39
CA SER A 24 10.71 13.01 -5.72
C SER A 24 9.58 14.04 -5.74
N LEU A 25 8.81 14.17 -4.65
CA LEU A 25 7.86 15.27 -4.47
C LEU A 25 8.57 16.62 -4.47
N ASN A 26 9.63 16.78 -3.66
CA ASN A 26 10.42 18.00 -3.62
C ASN A 26 11.09 18.33 -4.95
N TYR A 27 11.57 17.33 -5.68
CA TYR A 27 12.13 17.51 -7.02
C TYR A 27 11.10 18.12 -7.98
N ALA A 28 9.86 17.66 -7.94
CA ALA A 28 8.80 18.24 -8.76
C ALA A 28 8.38 19.63 -8.24
N LEU A 29 8.17 19.79 -6.94
CA LEU A 29 7.74 21.05 -6.34
C LEU A 29 8.73 22.18 -6.67
N THR A 30 10.02 21.98 -6.41
CA THR A 30 11.05 23.00 -6.64
C THR A 30 11.22 23.35 -8.12
N HIS A 31 11.05 22.36 -9.03
CA HIS A 31 11.08 22.61 -10.47
C HIS A 31 9.99 23.60 -10.93
N PHE A 32 8.81 23.54 -10.32
CA PHE A 32 7.69 24.44 -10.63
C PHE A 32 7.62 25.67 -9.71
N GLY A 33 8.69 25.96 -8.94
CA GLY A 33 8.80 27.17 -8.11
C GLY A 33 8.09 27.11 -6.78
N PHE A 34 7.62 25.94 -6.35
CA PHE A 34 7.07 25.74 -5.00
C PHE A 34 8.21 25.51 -3.99
N PRO A 35 8.04 25.89 -2.72
CA PRO A 35 9.01 25.62 -1.68
C PRO A 35 9.13 24.11 -1.43
N ALA A 36 10.35 23.64 -1.15
CA ALA A 36 10.56 22.28 -0.68
C ALA A 36 9.88 22.10 0.70
N GLN A 37 9.28 20.95 0.88
CA GLN A 37 8.66 20.53 2.13
C GLN A 37 9.63 19.69 2.98
N THR A 38 9.43 19.65 4.30
CA THR A 38 10.19 18.75 5.16
C THR A 38 9.74 17.30 4.96
N MET A 39 10.59 16.32 5.26
CA MET A 39 10.20 14.89 5.19
C MET A 39 9.07 14.58 6.17
N ALA A 40 9.03 15.25 7.33
CA ALA A 40 7.95 15.11 8.31
C ALA A 40 6.59 15.56 7.74
N ASP A 41 6.56 16.69 7.02
CA ASP A 41 5.33 17.17 6.37
C ASP A 41 4.90 16.24 5.22
N LEU A 42 5.87 15.69 4.48
CA LEU A 42 5.62 14.81 3.35
C LEU A 42 5.13 13.40 3.76
N ALA A 43 5.38 12.99 4.99
CA ALA A 43 4.89 11.71 5.52
C ALA A 43 3.36 11.56 5.43
N ALA A 44 2.62 12.67 5.58
CA ALA A 44 1.15 12.69 5.47
C ALA A 44 0.65 12.34 4.04
N PHE A 45 1.50 12.46 3.03
CA PHE A 45 1.19 12.21 1.61
C PHE A 45 1.62 10.82 1.12
N ILE A 46 2.03 9.93 2.03
CA ILE A 46 2.27 8.52 1.73
C ILE A 46 0.97 7.75 1.86
N GLY A 47 0.62 6.98 0.82
CA GLY A 47 -0.64 6.23 0.71
C GLY A 47 -1.69 6.86 -0.20
N PRO A 48 -2.02 8.16 -0.09
CA PRO A 48 -2.93 8.82 -1.03
C PRO A 48 -2.43 8.83 -2.47
N PRO A 49 -3.34 8.93 -3.48
CA PRO A 49 -2.97 9.12 -4.88
C PRO A 49 -2.09 10.36 -5.08
N LEU A 50 -1.09 10.24 -5.97
CA LEU A 50 -0.07 11.27 -6.18
C LEU A 50 -0.65 12.62 -6.64
N ASP A 51 -1.69 12.60 -7.46
CA ASP A 51 -2.35 13.83 -7.92
C ASP A 51 -3.11 14.53 -6.79
N GLU A 52 -3.71 13.80 -5.87
CA GLU A 52 -4.35 14.34 -4.67
C GLU A 52 -3.30 14.98 -3.74
N SER A 53 -2.15 14.32 -3.57
CA SER A 53 -1.03 14.85 -2.80
C SER A 53 -0.54 16.18 -3.35
N PHE A 54 -0.33 16.29 -4.67
CA PHE A 54 0.07 17.57 -5.29
C PHE A 54 -1.01 18.64 -5.16
N ARG A 55 -2.30 18.30 -5.29
CA ARG A 55 -3.39 19.27 -5.07
C ARG A 55 -3.38 19.81 -3.64
N ALA A 56 -3.17 18.93 -2.66
CA ALA A 56 -3.14 19.31 -1.26
C ALA A 56 -1.93 20.21 -0.93
N ILE A 57 -0.75 19.87 -1.46
CA ILE A 57 0.49 20.63 -1.19
C ILE A 57 0.47 22.01 -1.89
N THR A 58 0.05 22.05 -3.15
CA THR A 58 0.20 23.26 -3.99
C THR A 58 -1.04 24.14 -4.04
N GLY A 59 -2.21 23.62 -3.71
CA GLY A 59 -3.50 24.28 -3.91
C GLY A 59 -3.96 24.34 -5.37
N ILE A 60 -3.17 23.83 -6.32
CA ILE A 60 -3.52 23.79 -7.75
C ILE A 60 -4.68 22.82 -7.97
N ARG A 61 -5.66 23.24 -8.81
CA ARG A 61 -6.80 22.41 -9.21
C ARG A 61 -6.80 22.05 -10.69
N ASP A 62 -6.05 22.79 -11.50
CA ASP A 62 -5.92 22.54 -12.93
C ASP A 62 -5.26 21.19 -13.22
N ALA A 63 -5.94 20.36 -14.02
CA ALA A 63 -5.50 18.98 -14.28
C ALA A 63 -4.18 18.93 -15.09
N ALA A 64 -3.95 19.89 -16.00
CA ALA A 64 -2.74 19.91 -16.81
C ALA A 64 -1.51 20.23 -15.95
N ASN A 65 -1.61 21.21 -15.05
CA ASN A 65 -0.54 21.57 -14.13
C ASN A 65 -0.24 20.45 -13.12
N ILE A 66 -1.28 19.76 -12.60
CA ILE A 66 -1.09 18.58 -11.75
C ILE A 66 -0.44 17.46 -12.55
N GLY A 67 -0.84 17.23 -13.79
CA GLY A 67 -0.21 16.26 -14.68
C GLY A 67 1.28 16.52 -14.90
N ALA A 68 1.67 17.79 -15.06
CA ALA A 68 3.08 18.20 -15.20
C ALA A 68 3.90 17.91 -13.93
N LEU A 69 3.34 18.22 -12.74
CA LEU A 69 3.97 17.88 -11.46
C LEU A 69 4.15 16.37 -11.30
N VAL A 70 3.11 15.58 -11.61
CA VAL A 70 3.17 14.11 -11.59
C VAL A 70 4.22 13.56 -12.55
N ALA A 71 4.29 14.10 -13.77
CA ALA A 71 5.30 13.70 -14.75
C ALA A 71 6.71 13.95 -14.22
N ARG A 72 6.96 15.15 -13.67
CA ARG A 72 8.27 15.51 -13.11
C ARG A 72 8.66 14.66 -11.90
N TYR A 73 7.72 14.35 -11.01
CA TYR A 73 7.91 13.39 -9.93
C TYR A 73 8.37 12.03 -10.47
N ARG A 74 7.66 11.53 -11.50
CA ARG A 74 7.91 10.20 -12.06
C ARG A 74 9.27 10.07 -12.72
N GLU A 75 9.83 11.15 -13.27
CA GLU A 75 11.19 11.16 -13.82
C GLU A 75 12.20 10.74 -12.75
N ARG A 76 12.25 11.46 -11.62
CA ARG A 76 13.17 11.14 -10.53
C ARG A 76 12.84 9.80 -9.87
N TYR A 77 11.54 9.54 -9.68
CA TYR A 77 11.13 8.31 -9.01
C TYR A 77 11.54 7.06 -9.82
N ALA A 78 11.43 7.11 -11.14
CA ALA A 78 11.85 6.03 -12.03
C ALA A 78 13.38 5.86 -12.09
N GLU A 79 14.13 6.94 -11.92
CA GLU A 79 15.59 6.90 -11.98
C GLU A 79 16.20 6.38 -10.67
N VAL A 80 15.75 6.88 -9.54
CA VAL A 80 16.36 6.59 -8.23
C VAL A 80 15.33 6.40 -7.10
N GLY A 81 14.18 7.08 -7.13
CA GLY A 81 13.28 7.13 -5.98
C GLY A 81 12.73 5.77 -5.55
N TYR A 82 12.45 4.86 -6.48
CA TYR A 82 11.97 3.52 -6.14
C TYR A 82 13.02 2.72 -5.33
N SER A 83 14.31 2.94 -5.57
CA SER A 83 15.41 2.26 -4.88
C SER A 83 15.74 2.84 -3.51
N GLU A 84 15.21 4.02 -3.18
CA GLU A 84 15.33 4.65 -1.86
C GLU A 84 14.29 4.10 -0.85
N ASN A 85 13.58 3.04 -1.19
CA ASN A 85 12.67 2.31 -0.30
C ASN A 85 13.45 1.46 0.71
N VAL A 86 12.91 1.33 1.93
CA VAL A 86 13.48 0.49 3.00
C VAL A 86 12.45 -0.56 3.41
N LEU A 87 12.83 -1.83 3.36
CA LEU A 87 11.96 -2.92 3.82
C LEU A 87 11.76 -2.83 5.34
N TYR A 88 10.52 -2.91 5.82
CA TYR A 88 10.30 -2.94 7.27
C TYR A 88 10.90 -4.21 7.89
N PRO A 89 11.60 -4.07 9.04
CA PRO A 89 12.20 -5.22 9.73
C PRO A 89 11.14 -6.27 10.08
N GLY A 90 11.39 -7.53 9.71
CA GLY A 90 10.48 -8.65 9.99
C GLY A 90 9.48 -8.98 8.87
N ILE A 91 9.31 -8.12 7.87
CA ILE A 91 8.37 -8.39 6.74
C ILE A 91 8.78 -9.63 5.96
N ALA A 92 10.05 -9.77 5.57
CA ALA A 92 10.48 -10.95 4.81
C ALA A 92 10.19 -12.26 5.58
N GLN A 93 10.49 -12.28 6.88
CA GLN A 93 10.23 -13.43 7.74
C GLN A 93 8.73 -13.73 7.89
N ALA A 94 7.90 -12.69 7.99
CA ALA A 94 6.44 -12.85 8.07
C ALA A 94 5.87 -13.43 6.78
N LEU A 95 6.27 -12.90 5.60
CA LEU A 95 5.84 -13.41 4.30
C LEU A 95 6.30 -14.85 4.07
N ASP A 96 7.55 -15.20 4.43
CA ASP A 96 8.05 -16.56 4.41
C ASP A 96 7.22 -17.49 5.29
N GLY A 97 6.86 -17.05 6.50
CA GLY A 97 6.05 -17.81 7.44
C GLY A 97 4.63 -18.05 6.92
N LEU A 98 3.99 -17.05 6.33
CA LEU A 98 2.69 -17.15 5.69
C LEU A 98 2.74 -18.06 4.46
N GLY A 99 3.79 -17.93 3.63
CA GLY A 99 4.00 -18.78 2.45
C GLY A 99 4.18 -20.25 2.82
N ARG A 100 4.98 -20.57 3.86
CA ARG A 100 5.13 -21.95 4.40
C ARG A 100 3.82 -22.51 4.96
N ALA A 101 2.93 -21.66 5.46
CA ALA A 101 1.59 -22.07 5.90
C ALA A 101 0.61 -22.24 4.72
N GLY A 102 1.04 -22.03 3.47
CA GLY A 102 0.20 -22.14 2.29
C GLY A 102 -0.77 -20.97 2.09
N MET A 103 -0.58 -19.84 2.80
CA MET A 103 -1.44 -18.67 2.65
C MET A 103 -1.18 -17.97 1.32
N PRO A 104 -2.18 -17.87 0.43
CA PRO A 104 -2.04 -17.11 -0.79
C PRO A 104 -1.92 -15.62 -0.51
N MET A 105 -0.99 -14.95 -1.19
CA MET A 105 -0.72 -13.52 -1.00
C MET A 105 -0.75 -12.78 -2.33
N ALA A 106 -1.15 -11.51 -2.31
CA ALA A 106 -1.09 -10.60 -3.43
C ALA A 106 -0.87 -9.16 -2.94
N VAL A 107 -0.52 -8.26 -3.85
CA VAL A 107 -0.38 -6.83 -3.54
C VAL A 107 -1.52 -6.06 -4.19
N CYS A 108 -2.12 -5.11 -3.44
CA CYS A 108 -3.09 -4.14 -3.91
C CYS A 108 -2.69 -2.76 -3.36
N THR A 109 -2.07 -1.94 -4.20
CA THR A 109 -1.46 -0.66 -3.81
C THR A 109 -1.92 0.49 -4.70
N SER A 110 -1.92 1.71 -4.15
CA SER A 110 -2.12 2.94 -4.95
C SER A 110 -0.91 3.29 -5.82
N LYS A 111 0.24 2.68 -5.57
CA LYS A 111 1.43 2.84 -6.40
C LYS A 111 1.23 2.25 -7.80
N ARG A 112 1.79 2.90 -8.83
CA ARG A 112 1.79 2.37 -10.20
C ARG A 112 2.44 0.97 -10.25
N VAL A 113 1.84 0.05 -11.00
CA VAL A 113 2.17 -1.37 -10.95
C VAL A 113 3.64 -1.67 -11.28
N ASP A 114 4.22 -0.98 -12.24
CA ASP A 114 5.62 -1.18 -12.64
C ASP A 114 6.61 -0.82 -11.53
N PHE A 115 6.36 0.26 -10.78
CA PHE A 115 7.18 0.60 -9.61
C PHE A 115 6.96 -0.39 -8.45
N ALA A 116 5.74 -0.84 -8.25
CA ALA A 116 5.46 -1.85 -7.23
C ALA A 116 6.20 -3.17 -7.53
N GLU A 117 6.18 -3.63 -8.78
CA GLU A 117 6.92 -4.82 -9.23
C GLU A 117 8.44 -4.63 -9.01
N GLN A 118 9.03 -3.49 -9.45
CA GLN A 118 10.45 -3.21 -9.29
C GLN A 118 10.88 -3.21 -7.81
N ILE A 119 10.08 -2.64 -6.91
CA ILE A 119 10.36 -2.61 -5.47
C ILE A 119 10.32 -4.01 -4.88
N LEU A 120 9.31 -4.81 -5.24
CA LEU A 120 9.20 -6.19 -4.77
C LEU A 120 10.34 -7.07 -5.28
N GLU A 121 10.78 -6.88 -6.52
CA GLU A 121 11.94 -7.56 -7.10
C GLU A 121 13.25 -7.13 -6.39
N MET A 122 13.44 -5.84 -6.16
CA MET A 122 14.61 -5.30 -5.45
C MET A 122 14.77 -5.91 -4.05
N PHE A 123 13.66 -6.12 -3.33
CA PHE A 123 13.67 -6.77 -2.02
C PHE A 123 13.67 -8.32 -2.10
N GLY A 124 13.60 -8.91 -3.29
CA GLY A 124 13.48 -10.36 -3.47
C GLY A 124 12.15 -10.95 -3.01
N LEU A 125 11.10 -10.12 -2.88
CA LEU A 125 9.80 -10.52 -2.32
C LEU A 125 8.75 -10.87 -3.38
N ARG A 126 8.99 -10.56 -4.65
CA ARG A 126 7.99 -10.74 -5.73
C ARG A 126 7.43 -12.15 -5.80
N HIS A 127 8.22 -13.15 -5.52
CA HIS A 127 7.86 -14.56 -5.59
C HIS A 127 6.79 -15.00 -4.56
N HIS A 128 6.58 -14.23 -3.48
CA HIS A 128 5.52 -14.50 -2.51
C HIS A 128 4.11 -14.17 -3.03
N PHE A 129 4.01 -13.31 -4.04
CA PHE A 129 2.73 -12.74 -4.46
C PHE A 129 2.25 -13.33 -5.79
N ARG A 130 1.00 -13.83 -5.81
CA ARG A 130 0.33 -14.35 -7.01
C ARG A 130 0.18 -13.28 -8.09
N PHE A 131 -0.08 -12.05 -7.66
CA PHE A 131 -0.19 -10.88 -8.54
C PHE A 131 0.09 -9.59 -7.78
N VAL A 132 0.37 -8.55 -8.56
CA VAL A 132 0.44 -7.16 -8.09
C VAL A 132 -0.63 -6.37 -8.83
N SER A 133 -1.49 -5.68 -8.08
CA SER A 133 -2.45 -4.71 -8.58
C SER A 133 -1.99 -3.34 -8.16
N GLY A 134 -1.59 -2.53 -9.13
CA GLY A 134 -1.16 -1.14 -8.94
C GLY A 134 -2.29 -0.16 -9.22
N GLY A 135 -2.18 1.03 -8.67
CA GLY A 135 -3.14 2.10 -8.87
C GLY A 135 -2.88 2.91 -10.14
N GLU A 136 -3.92 3.60 -10.59
CA GLU A 136 -3.89 4.56 -11.68
C GLU A 136 -4.40 5.92 -11.19
N ILE A 137 -3.98 7.00 -11.87
CA ILE A 137 -4.45 8.36 -11.55
C ILE A 137 -5.99 8.41 -11.65
N GLY A 138 -6.63 8.96 -10.62
CA GLY A 138 -8.08 9.10 -10.55
C GLY A 138 -8.83 7.82 -10.17
N THR A 139 -8.12 6.73 -9.87
CA THR A 139 -8.73 5.48 -9.40
C THR A 139 -8.45 5.31 -7.91
N HIS A 140 -9.50 5.30 -7.09
CA HIS A 140 -9.39 5.02 -5.67
C HIS A 140 -9.20 3.52 -5.41
N LYS A 141 -8.51 3.16 -4.32
CA LYS A 141 -8.25 1.76 -3.93
C LYS A 141 -9.52 0.91 -3.84
N TRP A 142 -10.64 1.46 -3.38
CA TRP A 142 -11.91 0.72 -3.33
C TRP A 142 -12.44 0.34 -4.72
N GLN A 143 -12.22 1.17 -5.75
CA GLN A 143 -12.61 0.86 -7.14
C GLN A 143 -11.70 -0.21 -7.74
N GLN A 144 -10.40 -0.11 -7.46
CA GLN A 144 -9.41 -1.13 -7.83
C GLN A 144 -9.80 -2.49 -7.23
N MET A 145 -10.18 -2.53 -5.97
CA MET A 145 -10.61 -3.74 -5.28
C MET A 145 -11.92 -4.30 -5.85
N ALA A 146 -12.90 -3.43 -6.19
CA ALA A 146 -14.12 -3.82 -6.86
C ALA A 146 -13.86 -4.50 -8.22
N ALA A 147 -12.88 -3.98 -8.97
CA ALA A 147 -12.45 -4.60 -10.23
C ALA A 147 -11.82 -5.98 -10.00
N LEU A 148 -11.01 -6.16 -8.96
CA LEU A 148 -10.42 -7.46 -8.61
C LEU A 148 -11.51 -8.49 -8.23
N LEU A 149 -12.54 -8.06 -7.49
CA LEU A 149 -13.71 -8.91 -7.17
C LEU A 149 -14.46 -9.33 -8.42
N SER A 150 -14.75 -8.38 -9.32
CA SER A 150 -15.48 -8.68 -10.57
C SER A 150 -14.72 -9.66 -11.48
N GLN A 151 -13.40 -9.69 -11.37
CA GLN A 151 -12.50 -10.60 -12.09
C GLN A 151 -12.30 -11.95 -11.36
N ASN A 152 -12.95 -12.17 -10.22
CA ASN A 152 -12.76 -13.34 -9.35
C ASN A 152 -11.29 -13.55 -8.90
N ARG A 153 -10.49 -12.48 -8.85
CA ARG A 153 -9.12 -12.52 -8.32
C ARG A 153 -9.08 -12.38 -6.80
N VAL A 154 -10.13 -11.85 -6.23
CA VAL A 154 -10.37 -11.60 -4.81
C VAL A 154 -11.78 -12.07 -4.49
N THR A 155 -12.03 -12.51 -3.27
CA THR A 155 -13.35 -12.94 -2.79
C THR A 155 -13.71 -12.19 -1.49
N PRO A 156 -14.95 -12.25 -1.02
CA PRO A 156 -15.32 -11.70 0.29
C PRO A 156 -14.59 -12.33 1.49
N SER A 157 -13.97 -13.51 1.31
CA SER A 157 -13.14 -14.16 2.34
C SER A 157 -11.70 -13.63 2.38
N SER A 158 -11.33 -12.75 1.47
CA SER A 158 -9.98 -12.14 1.43
C SER A 158 -9.81 -11.06 2.51
N VAL A 159 -8.57 -10.80 2.88
CA VAL A 159 -8.19 -9.78 3.87
C VAL A 159 -7.38 -8.70 3.19
N MET A 160 -7.77 -7.44 3.33
CA MET A 160 -6.93 -6.30 2.97
C MET A 160 -6.12 -5.87 4.17
N ILE A 161 -4.80 -5.81 4.01
CA ILE A 161 -3.82 -5.45 5.04
C ILE A 161 -3.15 -4.15 4.60
N GLY A 162 -3.27 -3.11 5.42
CA GLY A 162 -2.71 -1.81 5.11
C GLY A 162 -2.53 -0.92 6.34
N ASP A 163 -1.86 0.20 6.15
CA ASP A 163 -1.50 1.13 7.20
C ASP A 163 -2.29 2.44 7.17
N ARG A 164 -3.22 2.62 6.22
CA ARG A 164 -4.02 3.84 6.08
C ARG A 164 -5.53 3.56 6.09
N ALA A 165 -6.31 4.57 6.45
CA ALA A 165 -7.78 4.51 6.39
C ALA A 165 -8.29 4.10 4.99
N VAL A 166 -7.61 4.50 3.91
CA VAL A 166 -8.00 4.14 2.53
C VAL A 166 -8.01 2.64 2.29
N ASP A 167 -7.16 1.87 2.98
CA ASP A 167 -7.11 0.40 2.90
C ASP A 167 -8.32 -0.22 3.57
N MET A 168 -8.64 0.27 4.77
CA MET A 168 -9.79 -0.16 5.56
C MET A 168 -11.09 0.15 4.84
N VAL A 169 -11.24 1.38 4.34
CA VAL A 169 -12.40 1.83 3.53
C VAL A 169 -12.54 0.98 2.27
N ALA A 170 -11.43 0.66 1.60
CA ALA A 170 -11.46 -0.18 0.40
C ALA A 170 -11.95 -1.61 0.72
N ALA A 171 -11.50 -2.19 1.83
CA ALA A 171 -11.97 -3.49 2.29
C ALA A 171 -13.47 -3.46 2.60
N HIS A 172 -13.91 -2.54 3.46
CA HIS A 172 -15.31 -2.47 3.91
C HIS A 172 -16.30 -2.21 2.78
N ARG A 173 -15.98 -1.29 1.86
CA ARG A 173 -16.86 -1.02 0.68
C ARG A 173 -17.04 -2.22 -0.23
N ASN A 174 -16.12 -3.17 -0.18
CA ASN A 174 -16.13 -4.37 -1.00
C ASN A 174 -16.46 -5.65 -0.21
N GLY A 175 -16.84 -5.52 1.07
CA GLY A 175 -17.23 -6.66 1.90
C GLY A 175 -16.09 -7.58 2.30
N LEU A 176 -14.82 -7.10 2.24
CA LEU A 176 -13.64 -7.83 2.68
C LEU A 176 -13.36 -7.57 4.16
N THR A 177 -12.58 -8.45 4.75
CA THR A 177 -12.00 -8.20 6.07
C THR A 177 -10.90 -7.14 5.99
N ALA A 178 -10.94 -6.15 6.89
CA ALA A 178 -9.89 -5.14 7.05
C ALA A 178 -8.92 -5.52 8.17
N ALA A 179 -7.62 -5.36 7.91
CA ALA A 179 -6.53 -5.56 8.87
C ALA A 179 -5.58 -4.36 8.83
N ALA A 180 -5.47 -3.68 9.97
CA ALA A 180 -4.59 -2.53 10.12
C ALA A 180 -3.20 -2.96 10.61
N VAL A 181 -2.15 -2.32 10.08
CA VAL A 181 -0.79 -2.41 10.60
C VAL A 181 -0.40 -1.06 11.22
N LEU A 182 0.23 -1.09 12.40
CA LEU A 182 0.48 0.10 13.21
C LEU A 182 1.92 0.66 13.08
N TRP A 183 2.76 0.06 12.24
CA TRP A 183 4.14 0.51 11.99
C TRP A 183 4.28 1.44 10.78
N GLY A 184 3.20 1.71 10.06
CA GLY A 184 3.17 2.58 8.88
C GLY A 184 2.86 4.05 9.20
N TYR A 185 2.21 4.72 8.26
CA TYR A 185 1.97 6.18 8.30
C TYR A 185 0.62 6.57 8.89
N GLY A 186 -0.34 5.66 8.95
CA GLY A 186 -1.64 5.90 9.58
C GLY A 186 -1.51 5.98 11.10
N SER A 187 -2.16 6.99 11.70
CA SER A 187 -2.22 7.05 13.15
C SER A 187 -3.14 5.96 13.71
N PRO A 188 -2.91 5.49 14.96
CA PRO A 188 -3.84 4.57 15.60
C PRO A 188 -5.28 5.08 15.63
N ALA A 189 -5.48 6.39 15.80
CA ALA A 189 -6.81 7.00 15.79
C ALA A 189 -7.47 6.94 14.41
N GLU A 190 -6.71 7.21 13.32
CA GLU A 190 -7.14 7.07 11.93
C GLU A 190 -7.62 5.65 11.66
N LEU A 191 -6.81 4.66 12.02
CA LEU A 191 -7.08 3.26 11.74
C LEU A 191 -8.24 2.69 12.57
N HIS A 192 -8.29 3.01 13.87
CA HIS A 192 -9.38 2.55 14.74
C HIS A 192 -10.73 3.14 14.38
N ALA A 193 -10.78 4.38 13.83
CA ALA A 193 -12.01 4.99 13.35
C ALA A 193 -12.68 4.16 12.24
N GLU A 194 -11.90 3.42 11.46
CA GLU A 194 -12.38 2.53 10.40
C GLU A 194 -12.73 1.11 10.91
N ALA A 195 -12.64 0.84 12.22
CA ALA A 195 -13.02 -0.42 12.84
C ALA A 195 -12.46 -1.68 12.13
N PRO A 196 -11.14 -1.81 11.93
CA PRO A 196 -10.54 -3.01 11.35
C PRO A 196 -10.77 -4.23 12.24
N ARG A 197 -10.93 -5.40 11.65
CA ARG A 197 -11.07 -6.66 12.38
C ARG A 197 -9.78 -7.06 13.11
N TYR A 198 -8.63 -6.76 12.52
CA TYR A 198 -7.31 -7.04 13.06
C TYR A 198 -6.49 -5.76 13.14
N CYS A 199 -5.70 -5.64 14.23
CA CYS A 199 -4.69 -4.60 14.39
C CYS A 199 -3.38 -5.27 14.78
N PHE A 200 -2.35 -5.13 13.96
CA PHE A 200 -1.03 -5.72 14.16
C PHE A 200 -0.02 -4.66 14.56
N ALA A 201 0.67 -4.88 15.67
CA ALA A 201 1.67 -3.95 16.20
C ALA A 201 3.04 -4.13 15.54
N ALA A 202 3.35 -5.34 15.08
CA ALA A 202 4.62 -5.69 14.45
C ALA A 202 4.42 -6.70 13.31
N PRO A 203 5.33 -6.75 12.31
CA PRO A 203 5.21 -7.67 11.18
C PRO A 203 5.06 -9.15 11.55
N GLY A 204 5.68 -9.58 12.67
CA GLY A 204 5.52 -10.95 13.16
C GLY A 204 4.08 -11.33 13.55
N ASP A 205 3.25 -10.34 13.90
CA ASP A 205 1.84 -10.56 14.26
C ASP A 205 0.99 -11.02 13.07
N LEU A 206 1.41 -10.74 11.85
CA LEU A 206 0.76 -11.22 10.62
C LEU A 206 0.62 -12.74 10.57
N LEU A 207 1.50 -13.46 11.27
CA LEU A 207 1.45 -14.92 11.38
C LEU A 207 0.18 -15.45 12.08
N GLN A 208 -0.55 -14.61 12.81
CA GLN A 208 -1.85 -14.97 13.39
C GLN A 208 -2.89 -15.28 12.30
N LEU A 209 -2.74 -14.71 11.09
CA LEU A 209 -3.66 -14.97 9.98
C LEU A 209 -3.58 -16.40 9.43
N ARG A 210 -2.51 -17.15 9.69
CA ARG A 210 -2.35 -18.56 9.29
C ARG A 210 -3.26 -19.53 10.05
N ASP A 211 -3.59 -19.20 11.32
CA ASP A 211 -4.27 -20.14 12.23
C ASP A 211 -5.78 -20.27 11.92
N HIS A 212 -6.34 -19.32 11.16
CA HIS A 212 -7.73 -19.37 10.73
C HIS A 212 -8.01 -20.40 9.63
N GLN A 213 -6.97 -21.07 9.08
CA GLN A 213 -7.09 -22.15 8.10
C GLN A 213 -7.25 -23.54 8.74
N ARG A 214 -6.92 -23.69 10.04
CA ARG A 214 -6.83 -25.01 10.69
C ARG A 214 -8.14 -25.55 11.29
N ASP A 215 -9.19 -24.75 11.39
CA ASP A 215 -10.45 -25.19 12.04
C ASP A 215 -11.34 -26.08 11.16
N CYS A 216 -10.96 -26.41 9.92
CA CYS A 216 -11.75 -27.27 9.03
C CYS A 216 -11.24 -28.72 8.90
N ASP A 217 -10.08 -29.08 9.46
CA ASP A 217 -9.50 -30.42 9.29
C ASP A 217 -9.59 -31.30 10.55
N THR A 218 -10.45 -30.97 11.53
CA THR A 218 -10.67 -31.79 12.72
C THR A 218 -12.14 -32.11 12.90
N ILE A 219 -12.71 -32.91 12.00
CA ILE A 219 -13.83 -33.83 12.26
C ILE A 219 -13.64 -35.09 11.42
#